data_e15636470528617564dedc9a4045c9d0
#
_entry.id   e15636470528617564dedc9a4045c9d0
#
_cell.length_a   1.000
_cell.length_b   1.000
_cell.length_c   1.000
_cell.angle_alpha   90.00
_cell.angle_beta   90.00
_cell.angle_gamma   90.00
#
_symmetry.space_group_name_H-M   'P 1'
#
loop_
_entity.id
_entity.type
_entity.pdbx_description
1 polymer ?
#
loop_
_entity_poly.entity_id
_entity_poly.type
_entity_poly.pdbx_seq_one_letter_code
_entity_poly.pdbx_strand_id
1 'polypeptide(L)'
;MNEKFYTLSKEKQDTIINAGFKVFSDNSYKKSPVQQIADEANISKSLLFYYFKDKKELYLFLWNKCAQITYSILDKYKVEDEPFFDALERGLKIKMDMLRKYPKLGNFAIRAYYEKDETVASSIQKLYHKKLEEHSNRIINNLKPEEFKEGLDLKMMYQ
;
A
#
# COMPACT_ATOMS: atom_id res chain seq x y z
N MET A 1 -12.41 -10.52 6.75
CA MET A 1 -11.80 -11.42 5.74
C MET A 1 -11.75 -12.83 6.30
N ASN A 2 -12.06 -13.83 5.47
CA ASN A 2 -12.05 -15.22 5.88
C ASN A 2 -10.61 -15.78 5.89
N GLU A 3 -10.19 -16.44 6.98
CA GLU A 3 -8.85 -17.05 7.12
C GLU A 3 -8.54 -18.07 6.01
N LYS A 4 -9.58 -18.67 5.42
CA LYS A 4 -9.46 -19.56 4.25
C LYS A 4 -8.74 -18.91 3.05
N PHE A 5 -8.74 -17.59 2.92
CA PHE A 5 -7.93 -16.90 1.91
C PHE A 5 -6.43 -17.19 2.08
N TYR A 6 -5.94 -17.23 3.32
CA TYR A 6 -4.53 -17.50 3.61
C TYR A 6 -4.13 -18.97 3.48
N THR A 7 -5.10 -19.89 3.42
CA THR A 7 -4.81 -21.31 3.13
C THR A 7 -4.63 -21.60 1.64
N LEU A 8 -4.94 -20.63 0.77
CA LEU A 8 -4.68 -20.75 -0.66
C LEU A 8 -3.17 -20.76 -0.95
N SER A 9 -2.77 -21.41 -2.05
CA SER A 9 -1.41 -21.29 -2.53
C SER A 9 -1.07 -19.81 -2.78
N LYS A 10 0.22 -19.46 -2.62
CA LYS A 10 0.70 -18.09 -2.85
C LYS A 10 0.31 -17.57 -4.24
N GLU A 11 0.41 -18.40 -5.26
CA GLU A 11 0.03 -18.09 -6.63
C GLU A 11 -1.44 -17.68 -6.75
N LYS A 12 -2.36 -18.45 -6.11
CA LYS A 12 -3.79 -18.10 -6.11
C LYS A 12 -4.09 -16.82 -5.35
N GLN A 13 -3.43 -16.60 -4.20
CA GLN A 13 -3.55 -15.33 -3.48
C GLN A 13 -3.11 -14.17 -4.36
N ASP A 14 -1.95 -14.27 -5.01
CA ASP A 14 -1.40 -13.22 -5.87
C ASP A 14 -2.28 -12.96 -7.09
N THR A 15 -2.88 -14.00 -7.68
CA THR A 15 -3.85 -13.85 -8.78
C THR A 15 -5.04 -13.00 -8.36
N ILE A 16 -5.66 -13.27 -7.20
CA ILE A 16 -6.79 -12.50 -6.68
C ILE A 16 -6.37 -11.05 -6.35
N ILE A 17 -5.21 -10.87 -5.72
CA ILE A 17 -4.69 -9.55 -5.37
C ILE A 17 -4.42 -8.72 -6.64
N ASN A 18 -3.78 -9.30 -7.65
CA ASN A 18 -3.47 -8.62 -8.90
C ASN A 18 -4.73 -8.27 -9.70
N ALA A 19 -5.73 -9.14 -9.72
CA ALA A 19 -7.03 -8.87 -10.32
C ALA A 19 -7.70 -7.65 -9.65
N GLY A 20 -7.67 -7.59 -8.32
CA GLY A 20 -8.17 -6.45 -7.57
C GLY A 20 -7.41 -5.16 -7.88
N PHE A 21 -6.07 -5.17 -7.87
CA PHE A 21 -5.27 -4.01 -8.26
C PHE A 21 -5.57 -3.55 -9.69
N LYS A 22 -5.71 -4.47 -10.63
CA LYS A 22 -6.02 -4.15 -12.04
C LYS A 22 -7.34 -3.40 -12.14
N VAL A 23 -8.43 -3.94 -11.58
CA VAL A 23 -9.77 -3.35 -11.72
C VAL A 23 -9.90 -2.04 -10.96
N PHE A 24 -9.40 -1.96 -9.73
CA PHE A 24 -9.45 -0.74 -8.93
C PHE A 24 -8.44 0.33 -9.36
N SER A 25 -7.39 -0.02 -10.10
CA SER A 25 -6.47 0.97 -10.67
C SER A 25 -7.09 1.75 -11.83
N ASP A 26 -8.03 1.14 -12.54
CA ASP A 26 -8.63 1.71 -13.74
C ASP A 26 -9.96 2.44 -13.44
N ASN A 27 -10.60 2.16 -12.29
CA ASN A 27 -11.91 2.68 -11.90
C ASN A 27 -11.93 3.21 -10.47
N SER A 28 -12.85 4.16 -10.17
CA SER A 28 -13.14 4.53 -8.77
C SER A 28 -13.76 3.35 -8.01
N TYR A 29 -13.71 3.42 -6.68
CA TYR A 29 -14.32 2.39 -5.84
C TYR A 29 -15.76 2.06 -6.29
N LYS A 30 -16.61 3.05 -6.44
CA LYS A 30 -18.02 2.87 -6.83
C LYS A 30 -18.17 2.18 -8.18
N LYS A 31 -17.36 2.58 -9.16
CA LYS A 31 -17.46 2.11 -10.56
C LYS A 31 -16.73 0.79 -10.84
N SER A 32 -16.01 0.23 -9.89
CA SER A 32 -15.30 -1.04 -10.06
C SER A 32 -16.26 -2.23 -9.87
N PRO A 33 -16.56 -3.02 -10.91
CA PRO A 33 -17.45 -4.16 -10.80
C PRO A 33 -16.72 -5.33 -10.11
N VAL A 34 -17.31 -5.85 -9.04
CA VAL A 34 -16.76 -7.03 -8.33
C VAL A 34 -16.74 -8.27 -9.24
N GLN A 35 -17.70 -8.38 -10.16
CA GLN A 35 -17.71 -9.47 -11.14
C GLN A 35 -16.43 -9.46 -11.98
N GLN A 36 -16.01 -8.28 -12.47
CA GLN A 36 -14.77 -8.16 -13.25
C GLN A 36 -13.53 -8.62 -12.47
N ILE A 37 -13.49 -8.35 -11.14
CA ILE A 37 -12.38 -8.83 -10.30
C ILE A 37 -12.38 -10.36 -10.23
N ALA A 38 -13.55 -10.96 -10.08
CA ALA A 38 -13.69 -12.42 -10.03
C ALA A 38 -13.29 -13.06 -11.38
N ASP A 39 -13.74 -12.48 -12.50
CA ASP A 39 -13.40 -12.94 -13.85
C ASP A 39 -11.89 -12.86 -14.11
N GLU A 40 -11.25 -11.73 -13.77
CA GLU A 40 -9.80 -11.55 -13.88
C GLU A 40 -9.00 -12.51 -12.99
N ALA A 41 -9.57 -12.91 -11.85
CA ALA A 41 -8.96 -13.88 -10.94
C ALA A 41 -9.30 -15.34 -11.32
N ASN A 42 -10.09 -15.57 -12.36
CA ASN A 42 -10.59 -16.86 -12.78
C ASN A 42 -11.28 -17.64 -11.64
N ILE A 43 -12.13 -16.94 -10.87
CA ILE A 43 -12.96 -17.52 -9.81
C ILE A 43 -14.40 -17.03 -9.90
N SER A 44 -15.32 -17.70 -9.23
CA SER A 44 -16.69 -17.19 -9.13
C SER A 44 -16.77 -15.96 -8.20
N LYS A 45 -17.72 -15.06 -8.48
CA LYS A 45 -18.05 -13.94 -7.59
C LYS A 45 -18.42 -14.41 -6.17
N SER A 46 -19.13 -15.54 -6.08
CA SER A 46 -19.50 -16.15 -4.79
C SER A 46 -18.25 -16.57 -4.00
N LEU A 47 -17.24 -17.14 -4.68
CA LEU A 47 -15.98 -17.51 -4.05
C LEU A 47 -15.17 -16.29 -3.61
N LEU A 48 -15.19 -15.22 -4.39
CA LEU A 48 -14.57 -13.96 -3.98
C LEU A 48 -15.22 -13.41 -2.70
N PHE A 49 -16.57 -13.41 -2.62
CA PHE A 49 -17.29 -13.00 -1.41
C PHE A 49 -17.20 -14.01 -0.24
N TYR A 50 -16.83 -15.24 -0.52
CA TYR A 50 -16.47 -16.19 0.54
C TYR A 50 -15.17 -15.80 1.25
N TYR A 51 -14.18 -15.28 0.51
CA TYR A 51 -12.93 -14.79 1.09
C TYR A 51 -13.07 -13.40 1.68
N PHE A 52 -13.81 -12.52 1.02
CA PHE A 52 -14.00 -11.11 1.42
C PHE A 52 -15.51 -10.86 1.56
N LYS A 53 -15.95 -10.54 2.77
CA LYS A 53 -17.35 -10.34 3.11
C LYS A 53 -18.09 -9.43 2.09
N ASP A 54 -17.42 -8.37 1.65
CA ASP A 54 -17.94 -7.39 0.73
C ASP A 54 -16.82 -6.68 -0.04
N LYS A 55 -17.22 -5.82 -0.98
CA LYS A 55 -16.31 -5.00 -1.79
C LYS A 55 -15.43 -4.07 -0.95
N LYS A 56 -15.97 -3.53 0.16
CA LYS A 56 -15.25 -2.65 1.06
C LYS A 56 -14.10 -3.40 1.72
N GLU A 57 -14.36 -4.57 2.24
CA GLU A 57 -13.33 -5.39 2.88
C GLU A 57 -12.21 -5.75 1.90
N LEU A 58 -12.55 -6.15 0.67
CA LEU A 58 -11.57 -6.42 -0.39
C LEU A 58 -10.73 -5.16 -0.69
N TYR A 59 -11.36 -4.00 -0.84
CA TYR A 59 -10.67 -2.75 -1.16
C TYR A 59 -9.68 -2.35 -0.06
N LEU A 60 -10.10 -2.40 1.21
CA LEU A 60 -9.25 -2.07 2.36
C LEU A 60 -8.14 -3.12 2.57
N PHE A 61 -8.40 -4.38 2.28
CA PHE A 61 -7.37 -5.42 2.25
C PHE A 61 -6.29 -5.11 1.21
N LEU A 62 -6.70 -4.74 -0.01
CA LEU A 62 -5.75 -4.37 -1.07
C LEU A 62 -4.95 -3.11 -0.71
N TRP A 63 -5.57 -2.13 -0.07
CA TRP A 63 -4.86 -0.96 0.46
C TRP A 63 -3.75 -1.34 1.44
N ASN A 64 -4.08 -2.16 2.44
CA ASN A 64 -3.09 -2.67 3.38
C ASN A 64 -2.01 -3.50 2.69
N LYS A 65 -2.39 -4.32 1.70
CA LYS A 65 -1.45 -5.14 0.92
C LYS A 65 -0.49 -4.29 0.10
N CYS A 66 -0.98 -3.22 -0.51
CA CYS A 66 -0.15 -2.23 -1.20
C CYS A 66 0.92 -1.64 -0.26
N ALA A 67 0.51 -1.19 0.93
CA ALA A 67 1.44 -0.69 1.93
C ALA A 67 2.48 -1.75 2.34
N GLN A 68 2.05 -2.98 2.63
CA GLN A 68 2.96 -4.08 2.98
C GLN A 68 4.00 -4.35 1.88
N ILE A 69 3.58 -4.41 0.61
CA ILE A 69 4.49 -4.63 -0.52
C ILE A 69 5.50 -3.47 -0.60
N THR A 70 5.03 -2.23 -0.50
CA THR A 70 5.89 -1.04 -0.56
C THR A 70 6.95 -1.06 0.55
N TYR A 71 6.53 -1.27 1.80
CA TYR A 71 7.47 -1.29 2.92
C TYR A 71 8.43 -2.47 2.86
N SER A 72 7.97 -3.66 2.44
CA SER A 72 8.86 -4.83 2.31
C SER A 72 9.95 -4.61 1.25
N ILE A 73 9.64 -3.88 0.17
CA ILE A 73 10.63 -3.50 -0.84
C ILE A 73 11.62 -2.48 -0.27
N LEU A 74 11.14 -1.46 0.43
CA LEU A 74 12.01 -0.45 1.05
C LEU A 74 12.96 -1.07 2.09
N ASP A 75 12.42 -1.95 2.94
CA ASP A 75 13.20 -2.65 3.97
C ASP A 75 14.28 -3.57 3.37
N LYS A 76 13.99 -4.23 2.25
CA LYS A 76 14.95 -5.10 1.55
C LYS A 76 16.20 -4.35 1.08
N TYR A 77 16.07 -3.07 0.75
CA TYR A 77 17.17 -2.24 0.25
C TYR A 77 17.67 -1.25 1.30
N LYS A 78 17.32 -1.44 2.58
CA LYS A 78 17.84 -0.62 3.67
C LYS A 78 19.36 -0.82 3.77
N VAL A 79 20.08 0.31 3.90
CA VAL A 79 21.50 0.34 4.25
C VAL A 79 21.61 0.84 5.68
N GLU A 80 22.45 0.19 6.50
CA GLU A 80 22.68 0.63 7.88
C GLU A 80 23.73 1.75 7.89
N ASP A 81 23.60 2.66 8.84
CA ASP A 81 24.47 3.82 9.03
C ASP A 81 24.61 4.78 7.84
N GLU A 82 23.70 4.68 6.88
CA GLU A 82 23.64 5.58 5.73
C GLU A 82 23.23 7.00 6.17
N PRO A 83 23.87 8.08 5.63
CA PRO A 83 23.44 9.45 5.85
C PRO A 83 21.96 9.65 5.46
N PHE A 84 21.27 10.55 6.17
CA PHE A 84 19.82 10.75 5.98
C PHE A 84 19.44 11.08 4.54
N PHE A 85 20.17 12.00 3.90
CA PHE A 85 19.85 12.42 2.53
C PHE A 85 20.12 11.33 1.50
N ASP A 86 21.13 10.49 1.70
CA ASP A 86 21.41 9.32 0.86
C ASP A 86 20.31 8.28 1.00
N ALA A 87 19.86 8.02 2.24
CA ALA A 87 18.73 7.15 2.53
C ALA A 87 17.43 7.64 1.87
N LEU A 88 17.18 8.96 1.90
CA LEU A 88 16.02 9.59 1.26
C LEU A 88 16.09 9.43 -0.27
N GLU A 89 17.21 9.76 -0.89
CA GLU A 89 17.41 9.61 -2.34
C GLU A 89 17.24 8.16 -2.78
N ARG A 90 17.87 7.22 -2.07
CA ARG A 90 17.72 5.80 -2.31
C ARG A 90 16.27 5.35 -2.20
N GLY A 91 15.57 5.77 -1.13
CA GLY A 91 14.15 5.46 -0.93
C GLY A 91 13.25 5.97 -2.05
N LEU A 92 13.52 7.17 -2.57
CA LEU A 92 12.80 7.75 -3.72
C LEU A 92 13.08 6.95 -5.00
N LYS A 93 14.33 6.60 -5.28
CA LYS A 93 14.71 5.77 -6.44
C LYS A 93 13.99 4.42 -6.41
N ILE A 94 14.00 3.73 -5.25
CA ILE A 94 13.31 2.45 -5.05
C ILE A 94 11.80 2.59 -5.31
N LYS A 95 11.16 3.64 -4.78
CA LYS A 95 9.73 3.89 -5.02
C LYS A 95 9.44 4.13 -6.50
N MET A 96 10.26 4.90 -7.20
CA MET A 96 10.10 5.14 -8.64
C MET A 96 10.22 3.84 -9.45
N ASP A 97 11.20 3.01 -9.14
CA ASP A 97 11.39 1.72 -9.83
C ASP A 97 10.25 0.74 -9.54
N MET A 98 9.74 0.74 -8.31
CA MET A 98 8.54 -0.02 -7.94
C MET A 98 7.31 0.43 -8.75
N LEU A 99 7.08 1.73 -8.89
CA LEU A 99 5.96 2.26 -9.68
C LEU A 99 6.07 1.91 -11.16
N ARG A 100 7.29 1.93 -11.72
CA ARG A 100 7.55 1.50 -13.09
C ARG A 100 7.31 0.00 -13.27
N LYS A 101 7.76 -0.81 -12.32
CA LYS A 101 7.67 -2.28 -12.37
C LYS A 101 6.24 -2.78 -12.10
N TYR A 102 5.49 -2.09 -11.23
CA TYR A 102 4.15 -2.48 -10.79
C TYR A 102 3.13 -1.35 -10.97
N PRO A 103 2.85 -0.92 -12.23
CA PRO A 103 2.03 0.27 -12.49
C PRO A 103 0.60 0.15 -11.95
N LYS A 104 0.00 -1.05 -11.96
CA LYS A 104 -1.36 -1.25 -11.42
C LYS A 104 -1.44 -1.06 -9.91
N LEU A 105 -0.42 -1.50 -9.17
CA LEU A 105 -0.31 -1.25 -7.74
C LEU A 105 -0.15 0.25 -7.45
N GLY A 106 0.73 0.94 -8.18
CA GLY A 106 0.94 2.38 -8.02
C GLY A 106 -0.31 3.20 -8.34
N ASN A 107 -0.97 2.91 -9.47
CA ASN A 107 -2.21 3.58 -9.87
C ASN A 107 -3.33 3.33 -8.84
N PHE A 108 -3.46 2.10 -8.34
CA PHE A 108 -4.39 1.81 -7.26
C PHE A 108 -4.10 2.63 -6.01
N ALA A 109 -2.83 2.70 -5.58
CA ALA A 109 -2.45 3.45 -4.38
C ALA A 109 -2.83 4.93 -4.48
N ILE A 110 -2.53 5.57 -5.62
CA ILE A 110 -2.88 6.98 -5.88
C ILE A 110 -4.40 7.15 -5.88
N ARG A 111 -5.15 6.30 -6.60
CA ARG A 111 -6.61 6.39 -6.64
C ARG A 111 -7.24 6.17 -5.27
N ALA A 112 -6.76 5.19 -4.51
CA ALA A 112 -7.28 4.89 -3.19
C ALA A 112 -7.05 6.05 -2.21
N TYR A 113 -5.89 6.70 -2.28
CA TYR A 113 -5.59 7.88 -1.45
C TYR A 113 -6.56 9.04 -1.72
N TYR A 114 -6.90 9.29 -3.00
CA TYR A 114 -7.82 10.36 -3.42
C TYR A 114 -9.28 9.91 -3.55
N GLU A 115 -9.62 8.68 -3.13
CA GLU A 115 -10.99 8.19 -3.21
C GLU A 115 -11.91 9.01 -2.30
N LYS A 116 -13.06 9.41 -2.85
CA LYS A 116 -14.04 10.27 -2.16
C LYS A 116 -15.30 9.52 -1.75
N ASP A 117 -15.46 8.26 -2.14
CA ASP A 117 -16.62 7.47 -1.74
C ASP A 117 -16.61 7.27 -0.22
N GLU A 118 -17.67 7.78 0.44
CA GLU A 118 -17.80 7.79 1.91
C GLU A 118 -17.68 6.39 2.52
N THR A 119 -17.98 5.34 1.74
CA THR A 119 -17.87 3.95 2.19
C THR A 119 -16.45 3.59 2.60
N VAL A 120 -15.44 4.12 1.92
CA VAL A 120 -14.02 3.73 2.10
C VAL A 120 -13.10 4.89 2.43
N ALA A 121 -13.40 6.12 2.03
CA ALA A 121 -12.51 7.27 2.14
C ALA A 121 -11.95 7.49 3.56
N SER A 122 -12.83 7.56 4.56
CA SER A 122 -12.43 7.73 5.96
C SER A 122 -11.52 6.58 6.46
N SER A 123 -11.81 5.35 6.05
CA SER A 123 -10.99 4.19 6.43
C SER A 123 -9.61 4.22 5.79
N ILE A 124 -9.53 4.63 4.51
CA ILE A 124 -8.26 4.80 3.79
C ILE A 124 -7.39 5.86 4.47
N GLN A 125 -7.96 7.04 4.77
CA GLN A 125 -7.23 8.13 5.43
C GLN A 125 -6.72 7.71 6.81
N LYS A 126 -7.56 7.03 7.62
CA LYS A 126 -7.15 6.48 8.92
C LYS A 126 -5.96 5.52 8.81
N LEU A 127 -6.05 4.58 7.87
CA LEU A 127 -4.98 3.59 7.64
C LEU A 127 -3.71 4.25 7.13
N TYR A 128 -3.85 5.26 6.24
CA TYR A 128 -2.71 6.03 5.73
C TYR A 128 -1.99 6.78 6.86
N HIS A 129 -2.71 7.57 7.65
CA HIS A 129 -2.11 8.34 8.75
C HIS A 129 -1.43 7.44 9.78
N LYS A 130 -2.06 6.31 10.14
CA LYS A 130 -1.44 5.33 11.03
C LYS A 130 -0.10 4.82 10.48
N LYS A 131 -0.06 4.45 9.20
CA LYS A 131 1.17 3.95 8.56
C LYS A 131 2.22 5.04 8.38
N LEU A 132 1.80 6.26 8.07
CA LEU A 132 2.70 7.40 7.99
C LEU A 132 3.35 7.67 9.33
N GLU A 133 2.59 7.69 10.42
CA GLU A 133 3.09 7.89 11.78
C GLU A 133 4.08 6.79 12.19
N GLU A 134 3.73 5.50 11.97
CA GLU A 134 4.63 4.38 12.24
C GLU A 134 5.96 4.53 11.49
N HIS A 135 5.91 4.94 10.22
CA HIS A 135 7.09 5.11 9.37
C HIS A 135 7.91 6.35 9.76
N SER A 136 7.26 7.49 10.00
CA SER A 136 7.91 8.73 10.43
C SER A 136 8.63 8.56 11.76
N ASN A 137 7.99 7.95 12.75
CA ASN A 137 8.63 7.67 14.04
C ASN A 137 9.88 6.80 13.89
N ARG A 138 9.83 5.81 13.00
CA ARG A 138 10.99 4.95 12.71
C ARG A 138 12.15 5.70 12.09
N ILE A 139 11.87 6.67 11.19
CA ILE A 139 12.89 7.53 10.59
C ILE A 139 13.45 8.50 11.63
N ILE A 140 12.57 9.24 12.32
CA ILE A 140 12.96 10.25 13.31
C ILE A 140 13.86 9.65 14.39
N ASN A 141 13.56 8.44 14.87
CA ASN A 141 14.35 7.76 15.89
C ASN A 141 15.76 7.31 15.40
N ASN A 142 15.98 7.30 14.09
CA ASN A 142 17.28 6.96 13.50
C ASN A 142 18.00 8.17 12.89
N LEU A 143 17.46 9.39 13.03
CA LEU A 143 18.16 10.61 12.60
C LEU A 143 19.39 10.84 13.45
N LYS A 144 20.49 11.22 12.81
CA LYS A 144 21.73 11.64 13.45
C LYS A 144 21.75 13.16 13.51
N PRO A 145 21.61 13.77 14.70
CA PRO A 145 21.53 15.24 14.83
C PRO A 145 22.71 15.98 14.17
N GLU A 146 23.88 15.35 14.16
CA GLU A 146 25.10 15.89 13.55
C GLU A 146 25.04 16.04 12.03
N GLU A 147 24.08 15.41 11.35
CA GLU A 147 23.85 15.56 9.91
C GLU A 147 23.05 16.83 9.57
N PHE A 148 22.55 17.55 10.58
CA PHE A 148 21.68 18.70 10.41
C PHE A 148 22.27 19.96 11.06
N LYS A 149 21.80 21.14 10.61
CA LYS A 149 22.18 22.40 11.24
C LYS A 149 21.67 22.44 12.68
N GLU A 150 22.50 22.95 13.57
CA GLU A 150 22.15 23.17 14.97
C GLU A 150 20.87 24.02 15.11
N GLY A 151 20.01 23.64 16.04
CA GLY A 151 18.75 24.34 16.30
C GLY A 151 17.56 23.94 15.43
N LEU A 152 17.69 22.96 14.52
CA LEU A 152 16.57 22.43 13.75
C LEU A 152 15.72 21.48 14.59
N ASP A 153 14.39 21.68 14.56
CA ASP A 153 13.43 20.71 15.06
C ASP A 153 13.21 19.60 14.02
N LEU A 154 13.99 18.52 14.14
CA LEU A 154 13.95 17.39 13.21
C LEU A 154 12.60 16.70 13.19
N LYS A 155 11.85 16.74 14.30
CA LYS A 155 10.51 16.15 14.38
C LYS A 155 9.50 16.97 13.56
N MET A 156 9.62 18.29 13.62
CA MET A 156 8.76 19.20 12.85
C MET A 156 9.02 19.12 11.33
N MET A 157 10.27 18.84 10.93
CA MET A 157 10.63 18.67 9.51
C MET A 157 9.98 17.46 8.84
N TYR A 158 9.52 16.47 9.61
CA TYR A 158 9.02 15.20 9.11
C TYR A 158 7.50 15.02 9.27
N GLN A 159 6.78 16.05 9.71
CA GLN A 159 5.33 16.09 9.78
C GLN A 159 4.72 16.71 8.51
#